data_193ca7067afd0972ee24bc5b70d523f3
#
_entry.id   193ca7067afd0972ee24bc5b70d523f3
#
_cell.length_a   1.000
_cell.length_b   1.000
_cell.length_c   1.000
_cell.angle_alpha   90.00
_cell.angle_beta   90.00
_cell.angle_gamma   90.00
#
_symmetry.space_group_name_H-M   'P 1'
#
loop_
_entity.id
_entity.type
_entity.pdbx_description
1 polymer ?
#
loop_
_entity_poly.entity_id
_entity_poly.type
_entity_poly.pdbx_seq_one_letter_code
_entity_poly.pdbx_strand_id
1 'polypeptide(L)'
;KAAVFRCPDAASRPEIDHVLVPAAVDDVAMRAEDPTSTNPFVRYRNRLFSHRVARARGMSDTDYVDTVEALNAALVATGGIGFAETPLLWHAPLNCFFKVEVRLYCVSTIASSFHTHRPTTRACRRVTQVGNVGQSHKARHLANAMIYLLALRRTGDEALGSRRLAVASCGNAGLAAAEVAAAAQWPIDVCIPPDAADAVVARLAALAPRGVATVVCDRSGADVQTAMGFVPSTGAADPTLAVCRELVRAHGSIPFSVQGPECGLAVEGGRTIAWEILTALGRDHAGVRQLGAAYIQVGGGALGAGFAQGMHHAVAAPYASASAASAAGASSHPHAHLLTSEPQLVCVQPEGCMPLHRAWERMLSARVSAHEAARARSEYMWPWDEPHSIAHGILDDETYDWVALCDAMARTGGRPESVREDAIVRAHAYARDELGISTCHTGAAGLAALMTRRAAEPPPPQGAPPDLV
;
A
#
# COMPACT_ATOMS: atom_id res chain seq x y z
N LYS A 1 -8.54 -22.02 -14.72
CA LYS A 1 -8.74 -22.07 -13.26
C LYS A 1 -9.27 -20.71 -12.85
N ALA A 2 -10.27 -20.67 -11.95
CA ALA A 2 -10.83 -19.42 -11.42
C ALA A 2 -9.70 -18.58 -10.77
N ALA A 3 -9.85 -17.25 -10.79
CA ALA A 3 -8.91 -16.34 -10.14
C ALA A 3 -8.85 -16.65 -8.64
N VAL A 4 -7.64 -16.85 -8.11
CA VAL A 4 -7.42 -17.19 -6.71
C VAL A 4 -6.92 -15.94 -5.99
N PHE A 5 -7.74 -15.39 -5.08
CA PHE A 5 -7.41 -14.20 -4.27
C PHE A 5 -7.06 -14.58 -2.84
N ARG A 6 -7.70 -15.61 -2.30
CA ARG A 6 -7.50 -16.16 -0.95
C ARG A 6 -6.90 -17.55 -1.03
N CYS A 7 -6.18 -17.94 0.01
CA CYS A 7 -5.70 -19.31 0.14
C CYS A 7 -6.90 -20.28 0.17
N PRO A 8 -6.94 -21.31 -0.67
CA PRO A 8 -8.04 -22.28 -0.68
C PRO A 8 -8.17 -23.03 0.65
N ASP A 9 -7.09 -23.17 1.42
CA ASP A 9 -7.09 -23.89 2.69
C ASP A 9 -7.52 -23.02 3.89
N ALA A 10 -7.73 -21.71 3.69
CA ALA A 10 -8.06 -20.78 4.78
C ALA A 10 -9.36 -21.14 5.53
N ALA A 11 -10.32 -21.73 4.83
CA ALA A 11 -11.59 -22.15 5.45
C ALA A 11 -11.47 -23.45 6.27
N SER A 12 -10.55 -24.36 5.86
CA SER A 12 -10.34 -25.66 6.50
C SER A 12 -9.31 -25.62 7.64
N ARG A 13 -8.50 -24.56 7.69
CA ARG A 13 -7.42 -24.38 8.68
C ARG A 13 -7.41 -22.94 9.23
N PRO A 14 -8.49 -22.49 9.88
CA PRO A 14 -8.64 -21.11 10.35
C PRO A 14 -7.66 -20.75 11.49
N GLU A 15 -7.04 -21.73 12.12
CA GLU A 15 -6.01 -21.54 13.16
C GLU A 15 -4.68 -21.05 12.63
N ILE A 16 -4.45 -21.16 11.32
CA ILE A 16 -3.24 -20.71 10.63
C ILE A 16 -3.52 -19.38 9.92
N ASP A 17 -2.53 -18.52 9.89
CA ASP A 17 -2.61 -17.32 9.05
C ASP A 17 -2.34 -17.66 7.58
N HIS A 18 -3.17 -17.13 6.69
CA HIS A 18 -3.16 -17.45 5.28
C HIS A 18 -3.07 -16.17 4.42
N VAL A 19 -1.90 -15.92 3.86
CA VAL A 19 -1.71 -14.85 2.87
C VAL A 19 -1.11 -15.45 1.60
N LEU A 20 -1.75 -15.21 0.45
CA LEU A 20 -1.18 -15.58 -0.84
C LEU A 20 -0.13 -14.55 -1.24
N VAL A 21 1.08 -15.01 -1.50
CA VAL A 21 2.16 -14.18 -2.00
C VAL A 21 2.51 -14.65 -3.42
N PRO A 22 2.62 -13.73 -4.41
CA PRO A 22 3.11 -14.10 -5.73
C PRO A 22 4.48 -14.77 -5.64
N ALA A 23 4.67 -15.83 -6.42
CA ALA A 23 5.96 -16.49 -6.52
C ALA A 23 7.07 -15.48 -6.89
N ALA A 24 8.29 -15.76 -6.42
CA ALA A 24 9.44 -14.90 -6.69
C ALA A 24 9.58 -14.58 -8.19
N VAL A 25 9.93 -13.36 -8.48
CA VAL A 25 10.24 -12.88 -9.83
C VAL A 25 11.72 -13.20 -10.10
N ASP A 26 12.05 -13.65 -11.30
CA ASP A 26 13.45 -13.89 -11.65
C ASP A 26 14.24 -12.56 -11.72
N ASP A 27 15.56 -12.66 -11.62
CA ASP A 27 16.47 -11.52 -11.58
C ASP A 27 16.38 -10.63 -12.84
N VAL A 28 16.05 -11.21 -14.00
CA VAL A 28 15.92 -10.48 -15.25
C VAL A 28 14.69 -9.59 -15.21
N ALA A 29 13.55 -10.13 -14.79
CA ALA A 29 12.31 -9.36 -14.64
C ALA A 29 12.44 -8.27 -13.56
N MET A 30 13.18 -8.55 -12.48
CA MET A 30 13.43 -7.55 -11.42
C MET A 30 14.25 -6.33 -11.92
N ARG A 31 15.05 -6.50 -12.96
CA ARG A 31 15.86 -5.41 -13.56
C ARG A 31 15.15 -4.69 -14.69
N ALA A 32 14.15 -5.32 -15.28
CA ALA A 32 13.43 -4.75 -16.40
C ALA A 32 12.46 -3.67 -15.92
N GLU A 33 12.67 -2.44 -16.35
CA GLU A 33 11.72 -1.34 -16.19
C GLU A 33 11.59 -0.55 -17.48
N ASP A 34 10.45 0.10 -17.66
CA ASP A 34 10.20 0.98 -18.79
C ASP A 34 10.41 2.44 -18.36
N PRO A 35 11.56 3.03 -18.65
CA PRO A 35 11.89 4.39 -18.20
C PRO A 35 11.07 5.48 -18.90
N THR A 36 10.33 5.14 -19.95
CA THR A 36 9.52 6.10 -20.70
C THR A 36 8.18 6.38 -20.06
N SER A 37 7.69 5.47 -19.18
CA SER A 37 6.43 5.63 -18.48
C SER A 37 6.62 6.12 -17.04
N THR A 38 5.76 7.06 -16.62
CA THR A 38 5.62 7.47 -15.22
C THR A 38 4.58 6.65 -14.47
N ASN A 39 3.73 5.90 -15.18
CA ASN A 39 2.75 5.00 -14.57
C ASN A 39 3.46 3.77 -13.98
N PRO A 40 3.42 3.54 -12.65
CA PRO A 40 4.18 2.46 -12.02
C PRO A 40 3.77 1.06 -12.49
N PHE A 41 2.52 0.87 -12.90
CA PHE A 41 2.01 -0.41 -13.40
C PHE A 41 2.44 -0.70 -14.85
N VAL A 42 2.85 0.31 -15.61
CA VAL A 42 3.51 0.17 -16.91
C VAL A 42 5.01 0.06 -16.70
N ARG A 43 5.60 0.99 -15.94
CA ARG A 43 7.05 1.07 -15.72
C ARG A 43 7.62 -0.23 -15.18
N TYR A 44 6.99 -0.81 -14.15
CA TYR A 44 7.46 -2.01 -13.47
C TYR A 44 6.69 -3.28 -13.85
N ARG A 45 5.98 -3.29 -14.99
CA ARG A 45 5.08 -4.39 -15.37
C ARG A 45 5.71 -5.78 -15.34
N ASN A 46 6.99 -5.87 -15.74
CA ASN A 46 7.72 -7.14 -15.77
C ASN A 46 7.90 -7.77 -14.36
N ARG A 47 7.79 -6.97 -13.31
CA ARG A 47 7.85 -7.39 -11.91
C ARG A 47 6.49 -7.83 -11.36
N LEU A 48 5.39 -7.52 -12.07
CA LEU A 48 4.02 -7.74 -11.59
C LEU A 48 3.49 -9.14 -11.98
N PHE A 49 2.83 -9.79 -11.04
CA PHE A 49 2.17 -11.07 -11.27
C PHE A 49 1.10 -10.97 -12.35
N SER A 50 0.34 -9.87 -12.39
CA SER A 50 -0.68 -9.61 -13.40
C SER A 50 -0.11 -9.65 -14.83
N HIS A 51 1.06 -9.06 -15.06
CA HIS A 51 1.74 -9.11 -16.36
C HIS A 51 2.19 -10.52 -16.71
N ARG A 52 2.83 -11.24 -15.78
CA ARG A 52 3.26 -12.62 -16.01
C ARG A 52 2.10 -13.53 -16.40
N VAL A 53 0.97 -13.41 -15.70
CA VAL A 53 -0.23 -14.19 -16.01
C VAL A 53 -0.80 -13.80 -17.36
N ALA A 54 -0.89 -12.51 -17.68
CA ALA A 54 -1.35 -12.03 -18.98
C ALA A 54 -0.51 -12.60 -20.11
N ARG A 55 0.82 -12.53 -20.00
CA ARG A 55 1.76 -13.09 -20.98
C ARG A 55 1.62 -14.62 -21.13
N ALA A 56 1.51 -15.34 -20.03
CA ALA A 56 1.32 -16.79 -20.02
C ALA A 56 -0.02 -17.21 -20.65
N ARG A 57 -1.01 -16.33 -20.69
CA ARG A 57 -2.31 -16.54 -21.32
C ARG A 57 -2.38 -16.01 -22.75
N GLY A 58 -1.26 -15.58 -23.33
CA GLY A 58 -1.16 -15.16 -24.73
C GLY A 58 -1.43 -13.68 -25.01
N MET A 59 -1.66 -12.84 -23.98
CA MET A 59 -1.76 -11.39 -24.16
C MET A 59 -0.42 -10.82 -24.60
N SER A 60 -0.39 -9.92 -25.59
CA SER A 60 0.84 -9.23 -25.98
C SER A 60 1.27 -8.22 -24.90
N ASP A 61 2.55 -7.79 -24.91
CA ASP A 61 3.02 -6.74 -24.00
C ASP A 61 2.28 -5.41 -24.27
N THR A 62 2.07 -5.08 -25.53
CA THR A 62 1.31 -3.90 -25.95
C THR A 62 -0.13 -3.94 -25.44
N ASP A 63 -0.85 -5.07 -25.61
CA ASP A 63 -2.22 -5.18 -25.11
C ASP A 63 -2.32 -5.03 -23.59
N TYR A 64 -1.29 -5.52 -22.87
CA TYR A 64 -1.22 -5.32 -21.41
C TYR A 64 -1.04 -3.84 -21.07
N VAL A 65 -0.09 -3.15 -21.71
CA VAL A 65 0.13 -1.71 -21.53
C VAL A 65 -1.13 -0.93 -21.86
N ASP A 66 -1.78 -1.21 -22.98
CA ASP A 66 -3.05 -0.58 -23.39
C ASP A 66 -4.15 -0.80 -22.35
N THR A 67 -4.18 -1.99 -21.71
CA THR A 67 -5.14 -2.29 -20.64
C THR A 67 -4.90 -1.40 -19.41
N VAL A 68 -3.64 -1.25 -19.02
CA VAL A 68 -3.25 -0.42 -17.86
C VAL A 68 -3.52 1.05 -18.15
N GLU A 69 -3.16 1.53 -19.33
CA GLU A 69 -3.35 2.94 -19.69
C GLU A 69 -4.83 3.28 -19.90
N ALA A 70 -5.64 2.37 -20.42
CA ALA A 70 -7.09 2.54 -20.50
C ALA A 70 -7.72 2.68 -19.11
N LEU A 71 -7.31 1.85 -18.14
CA LEU A 71 -7.74 2.00 -16.74
C LEU A 71 -7.29 3.34 -16.17
N ASN A 72 -6.05 3.74 -16.42
CA ASN A 72 -5.49 5.00 -15.95
C ASN A 72 -6.23 6.22 -16.52
N ALA A 73 -6.54 6.22 -17.80
CA ALA A 73 -7.34 7.26 -18.44
C ALA A 73 -8.76 7.35 -17.87
N ALA A 74 -9.39 6.18 -17.59
CA ALA A 74 -10.70 6.13 -16.96
C ALA A 74 -10.68 6.66 -15.51
N LEU A 75 -9.60 6.42 -14.75
CA LEU A 75 -9.39 6.98 -13.41
C LEU A 75 -9.28 8.51 -13.46
N VAL A 76 -8.52 9.04 -14.42
CA VAL A 76 -8.44 10.50 -14.66
C VAL A 76 -9.83 11.08 -14.97
N ALA A 77 -10.59 10.43 -15.81
CA ALA A 77 -11.95 10.86 -16.17
C ALA A 77 -12.94 10.76 -14.99
N THR A 78 -12.71 9.87 -14.03
CA THR A 78 -13.58 9.64 -12.88
C THR A 78 -13.24 10.56 -11.71
N GLY A 79 -11.96 10.63 -11.35
CA GLY A 79 -11.46 11.31 -10.14
C GLY A 79 -10.46 12.44 -10.41
N GLY A 80 -10.16 12.75 -11.69
CA GLY A 80 -9.23 13.83 -12.09
C GLY A 80 -7.74 13.47 -11.91
N ILE A 81 -7.42 12.28 -11.39
CA ILE A 81 -6.03 11.85 -11.12
C ILE A 81 -5.86 10.41 -11.57
N GLY A 82 -4.78 10.13 -12.31
CA GLY A 82 -4.31 8.81 -12.65
C GLY A 82 -3.05 8.41 -11.86
N PHE A 83 -2.56 7.23 -12.11
CA PHE A 83 -1.30 6.77 -11.53
C PHE A 83 -0.10 7.39 -12.25
N ALA A 84 0.78 7.97 -11.47
CA ALA A 84 2.07 8.47 -11.90
C ALA A 84 3.07 8.30 -10.74
N GLU A 85 4.37 8.36 -11.06
CA GLU A 85 5.43 8.41 -10.05
C GLU A 85 5.14 9.53 -9.05
N THR A 86 5.14 9.20 -7.76
CA THR A 86 4.93 10.17 -6.70
C THR A 86 6.26 10.67 -6.13
N PRO A 87 6.33 11.91 -5.60
CA PRO A 87 7.59 12.52 -5.20
C PRO A 87 8.31 11.79 -4.06
N LEU A 88 9.64 11.79 -4.14
CA LEU A 88 10.55 11.49 -3.04
C LEU A 88 11.26 12.80 -2.66
N LEU A 89 10.94 13.35 -1.49
CA LEU A 89 11.45 14.66 -1.03
C LEU A 89 12.56 14.46 -0.01
N TRP A 90 13.70 15.11 -0.23
CA TRP A 90 14.80 15.16 0.73
C TRP A 90 14.60 16.30 1.74
N HIS A 91 14.77 16.01 3.02
CA HIS A 91 14.70 16.99 4.10
C HIS A 91 15.93 16.91 5.01
N ALA A 92 16.88 17.82 4.80
CA ALA A 92 18.15 17.85 5.48
C ALA A 92 18.05 17.97 7.02
N PRO A 93 17.17 18.81 7.62
CA PRO A 93 17.06 18.95 9.06
C PRO A 93 16.73 17.65 9.80
N LEU A 94 15.95 16.76 9.20
CA LEU A 94 15.64 15.45 9.77
C LEU A 94 16.54 14.33 9.24
N ASN A 95 17.46 14.62 8.29
CA ASN A 95 18.24 13.60 7.58
C ASN A 95 17.32 12.48 7.07
N CYS A 96 16.27 12.83 6.34
CA CYS A 96 15.21 11.91 5.98
C CYS A 96 14.65 12.19 4.58
N PHE A 97 14.24 11.12 3.88
CA PHE A 97 13.43 11.18 2.68
C PHE A 97 11.94 10.99 3.03
N PHE A 98 11.07 11.72 2.35
CA PHE A 98 9.62 11.57 2.43
C PHE A 98 9.06 11.06 1.12
N LYS A 99 8.43 9.89 1.13
CA LYS A 99 7.66 9.37 0.01
C LYS A 99 6.23 9.88 0.08
N VAL A 100 5.85 10.75 -0.82
CA VAL A 100 4.60 11.52 -0.72
C VAL A 100 3.50 10.90 -1.57
N GLU A 101 2.60 10.17 -0.95
CA GLU A 101 1.44 9.51 -1.59
C GLU A 101 0.14 10.35 -1.54
N VAL A 102 0.21 11.59 -1.05
CA VAL A 102 -0.89 12.54 -0.92
C VAL A 102 -0.67 13.76 -1.81
N ARG A 103 -1.65 14.67 -1.89
CA ARG A 103 -1.48 15.93 -2.65
C ARG A 103 -0.42 16.82 -2.02
N LEU A 104 0.50 17.33 -2.87
CA LEU A 104 1.33 18.47 -2.54
C LEU A 104 0.60 19.76 -2.92
N TYR A 105 0.48 20.68 -1.96
CA TYR A 105 0.13 22.06 -2.29
C TYR A 105 1.42 22.81 -2.58
N CYS A 106 1.54 23.40 -3.78
CA CYS A 106 2.62 24.33 -4.06
C CYS A 106 2.42 25.58 -3.20
N VAL A 107 3.14 25.67 -2.09
CA VAL A 107 3.22 26.93 -1.32
C VAL A 107 4.18 27.84 -2.09
N SER A 108 3.65 28.68 -2.94
CA SER A 108 4.40 29.70 -3.69
C SER A 108 4.93 30.86 -2.80
N THR A 109 5.01 30.68 -1.49
CA THR A 109 5.31 31.76 -0.54
C THR A 109 6.21 31.32 0.63
N ILE A 110 7.30 30.59 0.34
CA ILE A 110 8.42 30.53 1.29
C ILE A 110 9.68 31.00 0.55
N ALA A 111 9.70 32.28 0.21
CA ALA A 111 10.86 32.97 -0.30
C ALA A 111 11.10 34.25 0.49
N SER A 112 11.35 34.15 1.78
CA SER A 112 11.90 35.31 2.52
C SER A 112 12.41 34.98 3.91
N SER A 113 13.32 34.04 4.09
CA SER A 113 14.26 34.12 5.23
C SER A 113 15.30 33.00 5.25
N PHE A 114 16.04 32.82 4.16
CA PHE A 114 17.35 32.15 4.26
C PHE A 114 18.38 33.00 3.55
N HIS A 115 19.12 33.76 4.35
CA HIS A 115 20.31 34.47 3.91
C HIS A 115 21.45 33.47 3.67
N THR A 116 22.10 33.68 2.52
CA THR A 116 23.41 33.20 2.10
C THR A 116 23.54 31.73 1.68
N HIS A 117 23.22 31.40 0.43
CA HIS A 117 24.09 30.86 -0.60
C HIS A 117 23.31 30.79 -1.91
N ARG A 118 23.95 31.23 -3.03
CA ARG A 118 23.33 31.47 -4.33
C ARG A 118 22.32 30.40 -4.74
N PRO A 119 21.05 30.74 -4.99
CA PRO A 119 20.12 29.83 -5.64
C PRO A 119 20.44 29.81 -7.13
N THR A 120 20.83 28.65 -7.65
CA THR A 120 20.67 28.38 -9.07
C THR A 120 19.16 28.36 -9.33
N THR A 121 18.67 29.39 -10.00
CA THR A 121 17.28 29.53 -10.43
C THR A 121 16.95 28.45 -11.46
N ARG A 122 16.64 27.22 -11.02
CA ARG A 122 15.78 26.35 -11.79
C ARG A 122 14.35 26.69 -11.36
N ALA A 123 13.63 27.36 -12.28
CA ALA A 123 12.24 27.67 -12.13
C ALA A 123 11.48 26.45 -11.57
N CYS A 124 10.85 26.63 -10.40
CA CYS A 124 9.90 25.69 -9.87
C CYS A 124 8.79 25.54 -10.91
N ARG A 125 8.88 24.53 -11.78
CA ARG A 125 7.77 24.18 -12.67
C ARG A 125 6.59 23.92 -11.76
N ARG A 126 5.47 24.59 -12.02
CA ARG A 126 4.19 24.35 -11.38
C ARG A 126 3.98 22.85 -11.28
N VAL A 127 4.14 22.28 -10.09
CA VAL A 127 3.73 20.90 -9.79
C VAL A 127 2.21 21.00 -9.63
N THR A 128 1.52 20.97 -10.78
CA THR A 128 0.09 20.87 -10.83
C THR A 128 -0.29 19.46 -10.41
N GLN A 129 -0.93 19.34 -9.24
CA GLN A 129 -1.65 18.16 -8.80
C GLN A 129 -0.89 16.82 -8.89
N VAL A 130 0.20 16.67 -8.15
CA VAL A 130 0.78 15.35 -7.90
C VAL A 130 0.07 14.77 -6.68
N GLY A 131 -0.61 13.67 -6.87
CA GLY A 131 -1.30 12.94 -5.84
C GLY A 131 -1.64 11.55 -6.37
N ASN A 132 -2.00 10.63 -5.47
CA ASN A 132 -2.44 9.29 -5.85
C ASN A 132 -3.96 9.27 -6.03
N VAL A 133 -4.45 8.32 -6.82
CA VAL A 133 -5.88 8.00 -6.97
C VAL A 133 -6.50 7.81 -5.58
N GLY A 134 -7.69 8.36 -5.34
CA GLY A 134 -8.31 8.30 -4.01
C GLY A 134 -7.53 9.01 -2.90
N GLN A 135 -6.48 9.78 -3.23
CA GLN A 135 -5.61 10.52 -2.32
C GLN A 135 -4.91 9.65 -1.27
N SER A 136 -4.67 8.38 -1.57
CA SER A 136 -3.96 7.48 -0.68
C SER A 136 -3.25 6.34 -1.43
N HIS A 137 -2.23 5.75 -0.82
CA HIS A 137 -1.53 4.57 -1.33
C HIS A 137 -2.45 3.37 -1.58
N LYS A 138 -3.62 3.32 -0.93
CA LYS A 138 -4.56 2.19 -1.01
C LYS A 138 -5.04 1.91 -2.43
N ALA A 139 -5.12 2.94 -3.27
CA ALA A 139 -5.47 2.77 -4.68
C ALA A 139 -4.43 1.94 -5.46
N ARG A 140 -3.13 1.99 -5.10
CA ARG A 140 -2.10 1.16 -5.75
C ARG A 140 -2.35 -0.33 -5.55
N HIS A 141 -2.72 -0.71 -4.32
CA HIS A 141 -3.05 -2.08 -3.97
C HIS A 141 -4.22 -2.61 -4.79
N LEU A 142 -5.28 -1.82 -4.87
CA LEU A 142 -6.51 -2.18 -5.57
C LEU A 142 -6.37 -2.14 -7.09
N ALA A 143 -5.61 -1.18 -7.63
CA ALA A 143 -5.32 -1.13 -9.06
C ALA A 143 -4.55 -2.37 -9.52
N ASN A 144 -3.58 -2.86 -8.76
CA ASN A 144 -2.87 -4.09 -9.10
C ASN A 144 -3.82 -5.29 -9.22
N ALA A 145 -4.73 -5.44 -8.26
CA ALA A 145 -5.76 -6.47 -8.30
C ALA A 145 -6.73 -6.27 -9.50
N MET A 146 -7.10 -5.03 -9.80
CA MET A 146 -7.97 -4.72 -10.94
C MET A 146 -7.29 -5.01 -12.28
N ILE A 147 -6.03 -4.64 -12.45
CA ILE A 147 -5.25 -4.92 -13.67
C ILE A 147 -5.19 -6.44 -13.91
N TYR A 148 -4.98 -7.22 -12.84
CA TYR A 148 -5.02 -8.67 -12.94
C TYR A 148 -6.39 -9.18 -13.41
N LEU A 149 -7.49 -8.69 -12.87
CA LEU A 149 -8.86 -9.04 -13.29
C LEU A 149 -9.14 -8.66 -14.74
N LEU A 150 -8.72 -7.46 -15.16
CA LEU A 150 -8.86 -7.00 -16.54
C LEU A 150 -8.07 -7.87 -17.51
N ALA A 151 -6.83 -8.26 -17.13
CA ALA A 151 -6.02 -9.18 -17.94
C ALA A 151 -6.69 -10.56 -18.08
N LEU A 152 -7.25 -11.11 -17.02
CA LEU A 152 -8.00 -12.36 -17.08
C LEU A 152 -9.23 -12.26 -17.99
N ARG A 153 -10.02 -11.20 -17.85
CA ARG A 153 -11.22 -10.95 -18.67
C ARG A 153 -10.86 -10.85 -20.15
N ARG A 154 -9.79 -10.12 -20.49
CA ARG A 154 -9.31 -9.97 -21.88
C ARG A 154 -8.72 -11.26 -22.47
N THR A 155 -8.29 -12.18 -21.62
CA THR A 155 -7.72 -13.48 -22.05
C THR A 155 -8.70 -14.64 -21.95
N GLY A 156 -10.01 -14.37 -22.02
CA GLY A 156 -11.06 -15.35 -22.18
C GLY A 156 -11.73 -15.87 -20.91
N ASP A 157 -11.54 -15.18 -19.76
CA ASP A 157 -12.29 -15.51 -18.53
C ASP A 157 -13.51 -14.57 -18.40
N GLU A 158 -14.45 -14.71 -19.34
CA GLU A 158 -15.65 -13.87 -19.42
C GLU A 158 -16.56 -14.03 -18.19
N ALA A 159 -16.57 -15.23 -17.58
CA ALA A 159 -17.35 -15.50 -16.38
C ALA A 159 -16.97 -14.61 -15.20
N LEU A 160 -15.74 -14.10 -15.15
CA LEU A 160 -15.32 -13.14 -14.13
C LEU A 160 -16.06 -11.80 -14.24
N GLY A 161 -16.34 -11.33 -15.47
CA GLY A 161 -16.97 -10.04 -15.70
C GLY A 161 -18.43 -9.95 -15.20
N SER A 162 -19.10 -11.07 -14.99
CA SER A 162 -20.44 -11.14 -14.40
C SER A 162 -20.45 -11.11 -12.87
N ARG A 163 -19.30 -11.34 -12.22
CA ARG A 163 -19.16 -11.36 -10.76
C ARG A 163 -18.93 -9.95 -10.24
N ARG A 164 -19.65 -9.60 -9.18
CA ARG A 164 -19.43 -8.32 -8.48
C ARG A 164 -18.17 -8.38 -7.63
N LEU A 165 -17.58 -7.23 -7.38
CA LEU A 165 -16.54 -7.07 -6.36
C LEU A 165 -17.19 -6.83 -4.99
N ALA A 166 -16.49 -7.15 -3.91
CA ALA A 166 -16.92 -6.85 -2.55
C ALA A 166 -15.76 -6.34 -1.69
N VAL A 167 -16.00 -5.28 -0.92
CA VAL A 167 -15.04 -4.70 0.03
C VAL A 167 -15.74 -4.26 1.31
N ALA A 168 -15.12 -4.49 2.46
CA ALA A 168 -15.52 -3.96 3.75
C ALA A 168 -14.57 -2.81 4.12
N SER A 169 -15.03 -1.57 4.03
CA SER A 169 -14.26 -0.40 4.46
C SER A 169 -15.08 0.88 4.38
N CYS A 170 -15.12 1.63 5.47
CA CYS A 170 -15.72 2.98 5.56
C CYS A 170 -14.70 4.12 5.38
N GLY A 171 -13.48 3.83 4.94
CA GLY A 171 -12.42 4.82 4.80
C GLY A 171 -11.77 4.84 3.42
N ASN A 172 -10.49 5.22 3.37
CA ASN A 172 -9.74 5.37 2.12
C ASN A 172 -9.65 4.08 1.28
N ALA A 173 -9.76 2.89 1.89
CA ALA A 173 -9.76 1.64 1.12
C ALA A 173 -11.08 1.46 0.37
N GLY A 174 -12.23 1.72 1.02
CA GLY A 174 -13.54 1.66 0.37
C GLY A 174 -13.69 2.67 -0.77
N LEU A 175 -13.24 3.91 -0.55
CA LEU A 175 -13.24 4.95 -1.59
C LEU A 175 -12.34 4.59 -2.77
N ALA A 176 -11.12 4.14 -2.52
CA ALA A 176 -10.21 3.71 -3.58
C ALA A 176 -10.75 2.51 -4.35
N ALA A 177 -11.39 1.54 -3.65
CA ALA A 177 -12.04 0.40 -4.29
C ALA A 177 -13.18 0.83 -5.20
N ALA A 178 -14.03 1.75 -4.73
CA ALA A 178 -15.14 2.29 -5.51
C ALA A 178 -14.66 3.05 -6.75
N GLU A 179 -13.64 3.92 -6.63
CA GLU A 179 -13.07 4.69 -7.74
C GLU A 179 -12.43 3.77 -8.79
N VAL A 180 -11.63 2.79 -8.37
CA VAL A 180 -10.99 1.84 -9.29
C VAL A 180 -12.01 0.94 -9.98
N ALA A 181 -13.01 0.45 -9.25
CA ALA A 181 -14.09 -0.36 -9.81
C ALA A 181 -14.95 0.43 -10.81
N ALA A 182 -15.33 1.66 -10.46
CA ALA A 182 -16.09 2.56 -11.34
C ALA A 182 -15.33 2.89 -12.64
N ALA A 183 -14.01 3.13 -12.55
CA ALA A 183 -13.16 3.37 -13.72
C ALA A 183 -13.05 2.12 -14.61
N ALA A 184 -12.99 0.93 -14.03
CA ALA A 184 -12.95 -0.35 -14.73
C ALA A 184 -14.32 -0.80 -15.25
N GLN A 185 -15.39 -0.05 -14.96
CA GLN A 185 -16.78 -0.44 -15.23
C GLN A 185 -17.09 -1.84 -14.64
N TRP A 186 -16.64 -2.08 -13.41
CA TRP A 186 -16.84 -3.33 -12.70
C TRP A 186 -17.74 -3.12 -11.49
N PRO A 187 -18.89 -3.79 -11.39
CA PRO A 187 -19.82 -3.60 -10.27
C PRO A 187 -19.18 -3.99 -8.93
N ILE A 188 -19.39 -3.18 -7.90
CA ILE A 188 -18.85 -3.40 -6.56
C ILE A 188 -19.89 -3.14 -5.46
N ASP A 189 -19.87 -3.95 -4.41
CA ASP A 189 -20.56 -3.74 -3.14
C ASP A 189 -19.56 -3.25 -2.09
N VAL A 190 -19.79 -2.05 -1.55
CA VAL A 190 -18.97 -1.44 -0.50
C VAL A 190 -19.73 -1.53 0.82
N CYS A 191 -19.32 -2.43 1.69
CA CYS A 191 -19.89 -2.64 3.02
C CYS A 191 -19.35 -1.58 3.99
N ILE A 192 -20.23 -0.80 4.60
CA ILE A 192 -19.90 0.27 5.54
C ILE A 192 -20.76 0.17 6.80
N PRO A 193 -20.30 0.64 7.98
CA PRO A 193 -21.11 0.75 9.16
C PRO A 193 -22.09 1.94 9.05
N PRO A 194 -23.15 1.99 9.89
CA PRO A 194 -24.15 3.07 9.86
C PRO A 194 -23.60 4.45 10.20
N ASP A 195 -22.52 4.50 10.98
CA ASP A 195 -21.83 5.71 11.43
C ASP A 195 -20.66 6.13 10.53
N ALA A 196 -20.60 5.59 9.31
CA ALA A 196 -19.61 6.01 8.33
C ALA A 196 -19.71 7.52 8.03
N ALA A 197 -18.57 8.20 7.91
CA ALA A 197 -18.52 9.64 7.72
C ALA A 197 -19.33 10.09 6.49
N ASP A 198 -20.14 11.14 6.64
CA ASP A 198 -21.00 11.68 5.58
C ASP A 198 -20.24 11.97 4.28
N ALA A 199 -19.01 12.46 4.38
CA ALA A 199 -18.17 12.73 3.21
C ALA A 199 -17.82 11.45 2.43
N VAL A 200 -17.66 10.31 3.10
CA VAL A 200 -17.45 9.00 2.47
C VAL A 200 -18.73 8.54 1.79
N VAL A 201 -19.85 8.58 2.51
CA VAL A 201 -21.17 8.19 1.99
C VAL A 201 -21.52 9.01 0.72
N ALA A 202 -21.32 10.33 0.76
CA ALA A 202 -21.57 11.20 -0.38
C ALA A 202 -20.70 10.85 -1.60
N ARG A 203 -19.42 10.54 -1.39
CA ARG A 203 -18.51 10.13 -2.49
C ARG A 203 -18.92 8.79 -3.08
N LEU A 204 -19.31 7.81 -2.26
CA LEU A 204 -19.81 6.51 -2.74
C LEU A 204 -21.10 6.69 -3.53
N ALA A 205 -22.05 7.50 -3.04
CA ALA A 205 -23.30 7.81 -3.71
C ALA A 205 -23.08 8.47 -5.10
N ALA A 206 -22.09 9.34 -5.24
CA ALA A 206 -21.72 9.95 -6.51
C ALA A 206 -21.22 8.93 -7.55
N LEU A 207 -20.71 7.76 -7.12
CA LEU A 207 -20.27 6.68 -7.98
C LEU A 207 -21.34 5.62 -8.25
N ALA A 208 -22.51 5.71 -7.61
CA ALA A 208 -23.62 4.75 -7.80
C ALA A 208 -24.04 4.55 -9.27
N PRO A 209 -24.12 5.60 -10.13
CA PRO A 209 -24.44 5.44 -11.55
C PRO A 209 -23.40 4.61 -12.34
N ARG A 210 -22.21 4.40 -11.75
CA ARG A 210 -21.12 3.59 -12.34
C ARG A 210 -21.02 2.18 -11.76
N GLY A 211 -22.07 1.70 -11.07
CA GLY A 211 -22.14 0.33 -10.56
C GLY A 211 -21.61 0.14 -9.13
N VAL A 212 -21.37 1.23 -8.39
CA VAL A 212 -21.00 1.18 -6.97
C VAL A 212 -22.27 1.10 -6.13
N ALA A 213 -22.44 0.03 -5.37
CA ALA A 213 -23.51 -0.13 -4.39
C ALA A 213 -22.94 0.02 -2.97
N THR A 214 -23.59 0.88 -2.18
CA THR A 214 -23.25 1.06 -0.76
C THR A 214 -24.14 0.13 0.06
N VAL A 215 -23.53 -0.72 0.88
CA VAL A 215 -24.21 -1.70 1.74
C VAL A 215 -23.99 -1.29 3.19
N VAL A 216 -25.03 -0.84 3.86
CA VAL A 216 -24.95 -0.43 5.28
C VAL A 216 -25.18 -1.65 6.17
N CYS A 217 -24.19 -1.96 7.01
CA CYS A 217 -24.14 -3.13 7.87
C CYS A 217 -24.18 -2.71 9.33
N ASP A 218 -25.27 -2.98 10.03
CA ASP A 218 -25.43 -2.69 11.45
C ASP A 218 -25.22 -3.94 12.34
N ARG A 219 -25.22 -3.74 13.65
CA ARG A 219 -25.06 -4.81 14.65
C ARG A 219 -26.40 -5.41 15.11
N SER A 220 -27.51 -5.05 14.47
CA SER A 220 -28.84 -5.52 14.89
C SER A 220 -29.06 -7.03 14.66
N GLY A 221 -28.22 -7.66 13.86
CA GLY A 221 -28.39 -9.04 13.43
C GLY A 221 -29.48 -9.22 12.36
N ALA A 222 -30.08 -8.13 11.89
CA ALA A 222 -31.02 -8.17 10.78
C ALA A 222 -30.32 -8.46 9.45
N ASP A 223 -31.06 -9.09 8.52
CA ASP A 223 -30.55 -9.32 7.18
C ASP A 223 -30.27 -7.97 6.49
N VAL A 224 -29.11 -7.90 5.83
CA VAL A 224 -28.65 -6.69 5.14
C VAL A 224 -29.02 -6.74 3.68
N GLN A 225 -29.70 -5.69 3.18
CA GLN A 225 -30.02 -5.56 1.75
C GLN A 225 -28.76 -5.24 0.95
N THR A 226 -28.47 -6.07 -0.05
CA THR A 226 -27.35 -5.87 -0.99
C THR A 226 -27.87 -5.83 -2.42
N ALA A 227 -27.00 -5.53 -3.37
CA ALA A 227 -27.34 -5.62 -4.80
C ALA A 227 -27.65 -7.07 -5.25
N MET A 228 -27.23 -8.07 -4.47
CA MET A 228 -27.45 -9.49 -4.73
C MET A 228 -28.62 -10.08 -3.93
N GLY A 229 -29.36 -9.25 -3.18
CA GLY A 229 -30.45 -9.67 -2.30
C GLY A 229 -30.10 -9.49 -0.82
N PHE A 230 -30.85 -10.16 0.05
CA PHE A 230 -30.61 -10.13 1.49
C PHE A 230 -29.44 -11.06 1.88
N VAL A 231 -28.56 -10.55 2.72
CA VAL A 231 -27.42 -11.29 3.30
C VAL A 231 -27.59 -11.33 4.80
N PRO A 232 -27.52 -12.51 5.44
CA PRO A 232 -27.63 -12.62 6.89
C PRO A 232 -26.52 -11.84 7.60
N SER A 233 -26.90 -11.00 8.55
CA SER A 233 -25.98 -10.40 9.51
C SER A 233 -25.73 -11.40 10.64
N THR A 234 -24.47 -11.75 10.86
CA THR A 234 -24.11 -12.85 11.77
C THR A 234 -23.90 -12.41 13.21
N GLY A 235 -24.21 -11.16 13.59
CA GLY A 235 -23.92 -10.64 14.94
C GLY A 235 -22.42 -10.60 15.28
N ALA A 236 -21.55 -10.64 14.25
CA ALA A 236 -20.11 -10.62 14.41
C ALA A 236 -19.61 -9.27 14.97
N ALA A 237 -18.40 -9.26 15.56
CA ALA A 237 -17.78 -8.05 16.10
C ALA A 237 -17.64 -6.95 15.03
N ASP A 238 -17.31 -7.32 13.77
CA ASP A 238 -17.34 -6.43 12.59
C ASP A 238 -18.40 -6.92 11.58
N PRO A 239 -19.61 -6.35 11.60
CA PRO A 239 -20.68 -6.74 10.67
C PRO A 239 -20.33 -6.43 9.21
N THR A 240 -19.52 -5.41 8.92
CA THR A 240 -19.15 -5.05 7.55
C THR A 240 -18.30 -6.12 6.91
N LEU A 241 -17.31 -6.63 7.64
CA LEU A 241 -16.44 -7.71 7.19
C LEU A 241 -17.20 -9.04 7.09
N ALA A 242 -18.11 -9.30 8.03
CA ALA A 242 -18.94 -10.51 7.99
C ALA A 242 -19.83 -10.56 6.74
N VAL A 243 -20.54 -9.46 6.44
CA VAL A 243 -21.38 -9.34 5.23
C VAL A 243 -20.54 -9.44 3.97
N CYS A 244 -19.38 -8.76 3.92
CA CYS A 244 -18.49 -8.84 2.78
C CYS A 244 -18.00 -10.28 2.52
N ARG A 245 -17.63 -11.02 3.58
CA ARG A 245 -17.23 -12.43 3.46
C ARG A 245 -18.39 -13.33 2.99
N GLU A 246 -19.61 -13.02 3.41
CA GLU A 246 -20.78 -13.76 2.97
C GLU A 246 -21.10 -13.49 1.49
N LEU A 247 -20.97 -12.25 1.00
CA LEU A 247 -21.06 -11.92 -0.42
C LEU A 247 -20.04 -12.74 -1.25
N VAL A 248 -18.83 -12.90 -0.74
CA VAL A 248 -17.80 -13.73 -1.41
C VAL A 248 -18.17 -15.21 -1.37
N ARG A 249 -18.63 -15.72 -0.22
CA ARG A 249 -18.88 -17.14 0.01
C ARG A 249 -20.14 -17.64 -0.69
N ALA A 250 -21.27 -16.95 -0.51
CA ALA A 250 -22.59 -17.39 -0.98
C ALA A 250 -22.95 -16.87 -2.36
N HIS A 251 -22.56 -15.63 -2.68
CA HIS A 251 -22.90 -15.00 -3.94
C HIS A 251 -21.75 -15.00 -4.95
N GLY A 252 -20.59 -15.57 -4.60
CA GLY A 252 -19.45 -15.68 -5.49
C GLY A 252 -18.82 -14.34 -5.88
N SER A 253 -19.04 -13.28 -5.08
CA SER A 253 -18.35 -12.01 -5.29
C SER A 253 -16.83 -12.18 -5.21
N ILE A 254 -16.09 -11.29 -5.88
CA ILE A 254 -14.63 -11.28 -5.85
C ILE A 254 -14.20 -10.40 -4.68
N PRO A 255 -13.36 -10.89 -3.74
CA PRO A 255 -12.83 -10.05 -2.67
C PRO A 255 -11.92 -8.98 -3.26
N PHE A 256 -12.24 -7.71 -3.02
CA PHE A 256 -11.51 -6.57 -3.56
C PHE A 256 -11.04 -5.66 -2.42
N SER A 257 -10.15 -6.22 -1.60
CA SER A 257 -9.69 -5.64 -0.34
C SER A 257 -8.19 -5.35 -0.37
N VAL A 258 -7.75 -4.43 0.50
CA VAL A 258 -6.32 -4.19 0.78
C VAL A 258 -5.77 -5.12 1.88
N GLN A 259 -6.60 -6.00 2.43
CA GLN A 259 -6.18 -6.97 3.46
C GLN A 259 -5.58 -8.21 2.77
N GLY A 260 -4.34 -8.55 3.08
CA GLY A 260 -3.62 -9.67 2.46
C GLY A 260 -4.35 -11.02 2.56
N PRO A 261 -4.92 -11.41 3.72
CA PRO A 261 -5.69 -12.66 3.84
C PRO A 261 -6.93 -12.73 2.92
N GLU A 262 -7.54 -11.60 2.60
CA GLU A 262 -8.69 -11.52 1.67
C GLU A 262 -8.25 -11.39 0.20
N CYS A 263 -7.16 -10.66 -0.06
CA CYS A 263 -6.64 -10.43 -1.42
C CYS A 263 -5.11 -10.27 -1.40
N GLY A 264 -4.37 -11.36 -1.48
CA GLY A 264 -2.90 -11.33 -1.48
C GLY A 264 -2.28 -10.52 -2.63
N LEU A 265 -2.97 -10.42 -3.78
CA LEU A 265 -2.54 -9.59 -4.90
C LEU A 265 -2.51 -8.08 -4.58
N ALA A 266 -3.32 -7.64 -3.62
CA ALA A 266 -3.32 -6.25 -3.21
C ALA A 266 -1.97 -5.84 -2.61
N VAL A 267 -1.35 -6.71 -1.81
CA VAL A 267 -0.04 -6.44 -1.20
C VAL A 267 1.03 -6.14 -2.26
N GLU A 268 1.02 -6.84 -3.40
CA GLU A 268 1.97 -6.60 -4.49
C GLU A 268 1.90 -5.16 -5.03
N GLY A 269 0.71 -4.55 -5.10
CA GLY A 269 0.57 -3.16 -5.54
C GLY A 269 1.39 -2.16 -4.72
N GLY A 270 1.56 -2.43 -3.42
CA GLY A 270 2.41 -1.65 -2.51
C GLY A 270 3.91 -1.72 -2.83
N ARG A 271 4.38 -2.80 -3.50
CA ARG A 271 5.79 -2.92 -3.93
C ARG A 271 6.22 -1.81 -4.89
N THR A 272 5.27 -1.27 -5.66
CA THR A 272 5.55 -0.16 -6.59
C THR A 272 6.11 1.06 -5.89
N ILE A 273 5.74 1.31 -4.63
CA ILE A 273 6.27 2.41 -3.82
C ILE A 273 7.77 2.21 -3.55
N ALA A 274 8.17 1.02 -3.16
CA ALA A 274 9.58 0.68 -2.94
C ALA A 274 10.39 0.85 -4.24
N TRP A 275 9.86 0.38 -5.35
CA TRP A 275 10.54 0.48 -6.64
C TRP A 275 10.66 1.93 -7.13
N GLU A 276 9.65 2.77 -6.92
CA GLU A 276 9.73 4.22 -7.20
C GLU A 276 10.79 4.91 -6.34
N ILE A 277 10.88 4.57 -5.04
CA ILE A 277 11.91 5.11 -4.15
C ILE A 277 13.29 4.77 -4.69
N LEU A 278 13.54 3.50 -5.02
CA LEU A 278 14.84 3.05 -5.56
C LEU A 278 15.18 3.74 -6.87
N THR A 279 14.20 3.89 -7.76
CA THR A 279 14.38 4.60 -9.03
C THR A 279 14.71 6.08 -8.82
N ALA A 280 13.97 6.76 -7.91
CA ALA A 280 14.20 8.16 -7.58
C ALA A 280 15.56 8.36 -6.90
N LEU A 281 15.96 7.50 -5.97
CA LEU A 281 17.29 7.52 -5.37
C LEU A 281 18.38 7.40 -6.43
N GLY A 282 18.23 6.48 -7.40
CA GLY A 282 19.18 6.31 -8.49
C GLY A 282 19.30 7.49 -9.42
N ARG A 283 18.19 8.08 -9.73
CA ARG A 283 18.12 9.22 -10.63
C ARG A 283 18.64 10.51 -10.00
N ASP A 284 18.19 10.78 -8.75
CA ASP A 284 18.31 12.11 -8.15
C ASP A 284 19.32 12.12 -6.96
N HIS A 285 19.64 10.96 -6.39
CA HIS A 285 20.46 10.80 -5.18
C HIS A 285 21.43 9.61 -5.28
N ALA A 286 22.10 9.45 -6.40
CA ALA A 286 22.95 8.29 -6.72
C ALA A 286 24.08 8.00 -5.71
N GLY A 287 24.43 8.97 -4.85
CA GLY A 287 25.39 8.79 -3.75
C GLY A 287 24.81 8.04 -2.53
N VAL A 288 23.49 7.92 -2.43
CA VAL A 288 22.84 7.22 -1.31
C VAL A 288 22.90 5.73 -1.55
N ARG A 289 23.74 5.03 -0.80
CA ARG A 289 23.96 3.58 -0.90
C ARG A 289 23.31 2.78 0.24
N GLN A 290 22.83 3.48 1.27
CA GLN A 290 22.14 2.91 2.42
C GLN A 290 21.05 3.86 2.88
N LEU A 291 19.96 3.30 3.35
CA LEU A 291 18.96 3.99 4.15
C LEU A 291 19.06 3.49 5.58
N GLY A 292 18.77 4.35 6.55
CA GLY A 292 18.73 4.01 7.97
C GLY A 292 17.49 3.19 8.30
N ALA A 293 16.46 3.84 8.80
CA ALA A 293 15.17 3.21 9.09
C ALA A 293 14.08 3.73 8.15
N ALA A 294 13.12 2.86 7.83
CA ALA A 294 11.89 3.22 7.13
C ALA A 294 10.72 3.19 8.13
N TYR A 295 10.15 4.36 8.40
CA TYR A 295 9.04 4.54 9.34
C TYR A 295 7.72 4.47 8.59
N ILE A 296 6.96 3.41 8.78
CA ILE A 296 5.72 3.15 8.06
C ILE A 296 4.56 2.99 9.03
N GLN A 297 3.52 3.80 8.86
CA GLN A 297 2.28 3.67 9.62
C GLN A 297 1.55 2.37 9.28
N VAL A 298 1.07 1.67 10.28
CA VAL A 298 0.48 0.33 10.15
C VAL A 298 -0.89 0.26 10.84
N GLY A 299 -1.93 0.00 10.05
CA GLY A 299 -3.19 -0.58 10.50
C GLY A 299 -3.22 -2.06 10.08
N GLY A 300 -3.90 -2.41 9.00
CA GLY A 300 -3.94 -3.78 8.45
C GLY A 300 -2.61 -4.34 7.93
N GLY A 301 -1.65 -3.47 7.55
CA GLY A 301 -0.27 -3.88 7.28
C GLY A 301 0.14 -3.97 5.81
N ALA A 302 -0.78 -3.94 4.84
CA ALA A 302 -0.47 -4.16 3.43
C ALA A 302 0.58 -3.20 2.84
N LEU A 303 0.58 -1.92 3.27
CA LEU A 303 1.60 -0.95 2.84
C LEU A 303 3.01 -1.38 3.26
N GLY A 304 3.19 -1.65 4.55
CA GLY A 304 4.47 -2.06 5.12
C GLY A 304 4.95 -3.40 4.55
N ALA A 305 4.05 -4.37 4.41
CA ALA A 305 4.35 -5.67 3.81
C ALA A 305 4.76 -5.54 2.33
N GLY A 306 4.02 -4.75 1.55
CA GLY A 306 4.34 -4.48 0.15
C GLY A 306 5.69 -3.76 0.00
N PHE A 307 5.93 -2.71 0.81
CA PHE A 307 7.19 -1.99 0.85
C PHE A 307 8.36 -2.92 1.18
N ALA A 308 8.26 -3.68 2.27
CA ALA A 308 9.33 -4.59 2.71
C ALA A 308 9.64 -5.67 1.66
N GLN A 309 8.62 -6.26 1.04
CA GLN A 309 8.80 -7.21 -0.05
C GLN A 309 9.47 -6.56 -1.27
N GLY A 310 9.06 -5.34 -1.63
CA GLY A 310 9.65 -4.60 -2.75
C GLY A 310 11.12 -4.27 -2.54
N MET A 311 11.50 -3.85 -1.32
CA MET A 311 12.89 -3.59 -0.93
C MET A 311 13.70 -4.89 -0.91
N HIS A 312 13.17 -5.94 -0.28
CA HIS A 312 13.84 -7.24 -0.20
C HIS A 312 14.19 -7.79 -1.60
N HIS A 313 13.22 -7.83 -2.50
CA HIS A 313 13.44 -8.33 -3.85
C HIS A 313 14.49 -7.50 -4.62
N ALA A 314 14.51 -6.18 -4.41
CA ALA A 314 15.45 -5.31 -5.10
C ALA A 314 16.88 -5.39 -4.55
N VAL A 315 17.05 -5.63 -3.25
CA VAL A 315 18.36 -5.73 -2.60
C VAL A 315 18.92 -7.15 -2.68
N ALA A 316 18.07 -8.18 -2.55
CA ALA A 316 18.46 -9.58 -2.55
C ALA A 316 18.78 -10.14 -3.96
N ALA A 317 18.32 -9.48 -5.04
CA ALA A 317 18.65 -9.92 -6.40
C ALA A 317 20.17 -9.80 -6.65
N PRO A 318 20.93 -10.91 -6.69
CA PRO A 318 22.37 -10.81 -6.85
C PRO A 318 22.71 -10.18 -8.21
N TYR A 319 23.74 -9.36 -8.21
CA TYR A 319 24.29 -8.80 -9.46
C TYR A 319 24.89 -9.95 -10.26
N ALA A 320 24.21 -10.42 -11.29
CA ALA A 320 24.90 -11.21 -12.28
C ALA A 320 26.05 -10.34 -12.82
N SER A 321 27.28 -10.87 -12.70
CA SER A 321 28.51 -10.17 -13.02
C SER A 321 28.40 -9.35 -14.33
N ALA A 322 29.03 -8.19 -14.40
CA ALA A 322 29.05 -7.31 -15.59
C ALA A 322 29.40 -8.04 -16.91
N SER A 323 30.00 -9.23 -16.82
CA SER A 323 30.30 -10.11 -17.96
C SER A 323 29.04 -10.75 -18.60
N ALA A 324 27.96 -11.00 -17.86
CA ALA A 324 26.73 -11.54 -18.44
C ALA A 324 25.83 -10.45 -19.06
N ALA A 325 25.89 -9.23 -18.55
CA ALA A 325 25.17 -8.07 -19.12
C ALA A 325 25.76 -7.62 -20.49
N SER A 326 27.06 -7.76 -20.66
CA SER A 326 27.77 -7.44 -21.92
C SER A 326 27.41 -8.41 -23.07
N ALA A 327 27.08 -9.67 -22.75
CA ALA A 327 26.73 -10.67 -23.76
C ALA A 327 25.30 -10.54 -24.30
N ALA A 328 24.40 -9.84 -23.58
CA ALA A 328 22.99 -9.72 -23.94
C ALA A 328 22.62 -8.40 -24.65
N GLY A 329 23.60 -7.52 -24.97
CA GLY A 329 23.32 -6.22 -25.62
C GLY A 329 22.43 -5.28 -24.78
N ALA A 330 22.23 -5.59 -23.50
CA ALA A 330 21.45 -4.76 -22.59
C ALA A 330 22.28 -3.52 -22.23
N SER A 331 21.81 -2.35 -22.63
CA SER A 331 22.36 -1.07 -22.18
C SER A 331 22.44 -1.10 -20.64
N SER A 332 23.61 -0.74 -20.11
CA SER A 332 23.85 -0.63 -18.67
C SER A 332 22.81 0.29 -18.06
N HIS A 333 21.77 -0.26 -17.44
CA HIS A 333 20.79 0.53 -16.72
C HIS A 333 21.47 1.16 -15.50
N PRO A 334 21.47 2.51 -15.38
CA PRO A 334 22.19 3.22 -14.32
C PRO A 334 21.66 2.96 -12.90
N HIS A 335 20.60 2.18 -12.75
CA HIS A 335 19.84 2.06 -11.48
C HIS A 335 19.90 0.69 -10.78
N ALA A 336 20.62 -0.27 -11.37
CA ALA A 336 20.80 -1.57 -10.73
C ALA A 336 21.74 -1.42 -9.51
N HIS A 337 21.26 -1.74 -8.32
CA HIS A 337 21.97 -1.81 -7.03
C HIS A 337 22.38 -0.49 -6.39
N LEU A 338 21.37 0.30 -6.03
CA LEU A 338 21.60 1.49 -5.23
C LEU A 338 21.87 1.15 -3.77
N LEU A 339 21.04 0.35 -3.16
CA LEU A 339 21.16 0.04 -1.74
C LEU A 339 21.98 -1.23 -1.54
N THR A 340 22.90 -1.17 -0.59
CA THR A 340 23.72 -2.32 -0.17
C THR A 340 23.02 -3.19 0.89
N SER A 341 21.98 -2.67 1.52
CA SER A 341 21.14 -3.37 2.50
C SER A 341 19.73 -2.79 2.50
N GLU A 342 18.78 -3.57 2.99
CA GLU A 342 17.44 -3.09 3.26
C GLU A 342 17.47 -2.10 4.45
N PRO A 343 16.60 -1.05 4.46
CA PRO A 343 16.44 -0.20 5.64
C PRO A 343 15.82 -0.98 6.79
N GLN A 344 16.11 -0.60 8.02
CA GLN A 344 15.39 -1.13 9.18
C GLN A 344 13.90 -0.80 9.06
N LEU A 345 13.03 -1.81 9.08
CA LEU A 345 11.59 -1.58 9.03
C LEU A 345 11.07 -1.19 10.41
N VAL A 346 10.57 0.02 10.54
CA VAL A 346 9.90 0.50 11.76
C VAL A 346 8.41 0.65 11.49
N CYS A 347 7.62 -0.25 12.08
CA CYS A 347 6.17 -0.27 11.93
C CYS A 347 5.53 0.59 13.02
N VAL A 348 4.82 1.66 12.63
CA VAL A 348 4.30 2.66 13.57
C VAL A 348 2.79 2.50 13.77
N GLN A 349 2.37 2.37 15.03
CA GLN A 349 0.97 2.31 15.44
C GLN A 349 0.69 3.36 16.53
N PRO A 350 -0.55 3.88 16.67
CA PRO A 350 -0.92 4.75 17.80
C PRO A 350 -1.03 3.94 19.09
N GLU A 351 -0.74 4.54 20.24
CA GLU A 351 -0.85 3.86 21.55
C GLU A 351 -2.25 3.28 21.83
N GLY A 352 -3.31 3.91 21.28
CA GLY A 352 -4.69 3.44 21.44
C GLY A 352 -5.07 2.27 20.54
N CYS A 353 -4.19 1.81 19.63
CA CYS A 353 -4.42 0.63 18.78
C CYS A 353 -3.10 0.10 18.24
N MET A 354 -2.51 -0.90 18.91
CA MET A 354 -1.18 -1.43 18.56
C MET A 354 -1.12 -2.97 18.57
N PRO A 355 -2.00 -3.66 17.81
CA PRO A 355 -2.03 -5.12 17.79
C PRO A 355 -0.73 -5.74 17.25
N LEU A 356 -0.02 -5.10 16.30
CA LEU A 356 1.26 -5.57 15.79
C LEU A 356 2.35 -5.53 16.88
N HIS A 357 2.41 -4.44 17.65
CA HIS A 357 3.36 -4.31 18.75
C HIS A 357 3.16 -5.42 19.78
N ARG A 358 1.90 -5.67 20.16
CA ARG A 358 1.53 -6.76 21.06
C ARG A 358 1.98 -8.13 20.52
N ALA A 359 1.74 -8.41 19.24
CA ALA A 359 2.15 -9.66 18.60
C ALA A 359 3.67 -9.83 18.62
N TRP A 360 4.41 -8.77 18.28
CA TRP A 360 5.87 -8.76 18.29
C TRP A 360 6.45 -9.06 19.66
N GLU A 361 5.97 -8.41 20.73
CA GLU A 361 6.43 -8.64 22.11
C GLU A 361 6.17 -10.09 22.56
N ARG A 362 5.00 -10.64 22.19
CA ARG A 362 4.68 -12.04 22.50
C ARG A 362 5.62 -13.02 21.77
N MET A 363 5.92 -12.76 20.50
CA MET A 363 6.88 -13.56 19.73
C MET A 363 8.28 -13.52 20.35
N LEU A 364 8.77 -12.35 20.74
CA LEU A 364 10.06 -12.19 21.42
C LEU A 364 10.07 -12.93 22.74
N SER A 365 9.01 -12.82 23.54
CA SER A 365 8.89 -13.51 24.85
C SER A 365 8.85 -15.02 24.69
N ALA A 366 8.14 -15.52 23.67
CA ALA A 366 8.05 -16.96 23.35
C ALA A 366 9.29 -17.48 22.61
N ARG A 367 10.17 -16.60 22.09
CA ARG A 367 11.35 -16.92 21.27
C ARG A 367 11.00 -17.70 20.00
N VAL A 368 9.91 -17.32 19.35
CA VAL A 368 9.44 -17.93 18.11
C VAL A 368 9.59 -16.98 16.93
N SER A 369 9.76 -17.54 15.74
CA SER A 369 9.71 -16.78 14.48
C SER A 369 8.29 -16.39 14.11
N ALA A 370 8.13 -15.42 13.19
CA ALA A 370 6.83 -15.03 12.66
C ALA A 370 6.09 -16.21 12.00
N HIS A 371 6.81 -17.08 11.30
CA HIS A 371 6.24 -18.27 10.66
C HIS A 371 5.79 -19.35 11.64
N GLU A 372 6.47 -19.49 12.78
CA GLU A 372 6.02 -20.38 13.85
C GLU A 372 4.78 -19.83 14.54
N ALA A 373 4.78 -18.52 14.86
CA ALA A 373 3.64 -17.84 15.46
C ALA A 373 2.39 -17.87 14.55
N ALA A 374 2.56 -17.81 13.22
CA ALA A 374 1.47 -17.91 12.24
C ALA A 374 0.67 -19.21 12.33
N ARG A 375 1.26 -20.29 12.89
CA ARG A 375 0.59 -21.58 13.06
C ARG A 375 -0.34 -21.64 14.27
N ALA A 376 -0.24 -20.63 15.14
CA ALA A 376 -1.08 -20.46 16.32
C ALA A 376 -1.59 -19.00 16.38
N ARG A 377 -2.17 -18.53 15.27
CA ARG A 377 -2.56 -17.13 15.05
C ARG A 377 -3.25 -16.50 16.25
N SER A 378 -4.23 -17.17 16.83
CA SER A 378 -5.03 -16.65 17.94
C SER A 378 -4.24 -16.36 19.22
N GLU A 379 -3.03 -16.92 19.37
CA GLU A 379 -2.15 -16.65 20.51
C GLU A 379 -1.35 -15.35 20.34
N TYR A 380 -1.22 -14.84 19.11
CA TYR A 380 -0.38 -13.68 18.78
C TYR A 380 -1.18 -12.52 18.22
N MET A 381 -2.21 -12.77 17.41
CA MET A 381 -3.02 -11.75 16.76
C MET A 381 -4.50 -11.99 17.02
N TRP A 382 -5.12 -11.09 17.77
CA TRP A 382 -6.55 -11.04 18.06
C TRP A 382 -7.02 -9.59 18.11
N PRO A 383 -8.33 -9.31 18.02
CA PRO A 383 -8.86 -7.95 18.02
C PRO A 383 -8.36 -7.10 19.19
N TRP A 384 -8.07 -5.83 18.91
CA TRP A 384 -7.75 -4.83 19.92
C TRP A 384 -9.02 -4.31 20.55
N ASP A 385 -9.04 -4.20 21.87
CA ASP A 385 -10.17 -3.68 22.59
C ASP A 385 -10.24 -2.15 22.45
N GLU A 386 -11.40 -1.63 22.01
CA GLU A 386 -11.69 -0.20 21.90
C GLU A 386 -10.62 0.61 21.14
N PRO A 387 -10.38 0.30 19.87
CA PRO A 387 -9.40 1.05 19.07
C PRO A 387 -9.72 2.53 19.02
N HIS A 388 -8.78 3.39 19.39
CA HIS A 388 -8.98 4.85 19.36
C HIS A 388 -7.71 5.60 19.01
N SER A 389 -7.81 6.58 18.13
CA SER A 389 -6.79 7.58 17.79
C SER A 389 -7.37 8.59 16.80
N ILE A 390 -6.76 9.79 16.75
CA ILE A 390 -7.01 10.74 15.65
C ILE A 390 -6.47 10.23 14.30
N ALA A 391 -5.60 9.22 14.29
CA ALA A 391 -5.09 8.55 13.09
C ALA A 391 -6.05 7.44 12.62
N HIS A 392 -7.30 7.80 12.35
CA HIS A 392 -8.41 6.87 12.06
C HIS A 392 -8.11 5.82 10.98
N GLY A 393 -7.23 6.11 10.03
CA GLY A 393 -6.92 5.19 8.91
C GLY A 393 -5.99 4.03 9.26
N ILE A 394 -5.56 3.91 10.53
CA ILE A 394 -4.73 2.81 11.06
C ILE A 394 -5.29 2.24 12.36
N LEU A 395 -6.61 2.30 12.53
CA LEU A 395 -7.34 1.72 13.66
C LEU A 395 -7.93 0.33 13.33
N ASP A 396 -7.22 -0.44 12.50
CA ASP A 396 -7.57 -1.85 12.33
C ASP A 396 -7.30 -2.58 13.66
N ASP A 397 -8.31 -3.23 14.21
CA ASP A 397 -8.24 -3.97 15.47
C ASP A 397 -7.28 -5.18 15.40
N GLU A 398 -7.02 -5.68 14.21
CA GLU A 398 -5.99 -6.67 13.90
C GLU A 398 -5.08 -6.16 12.77
N THR A 399 -3.79 -6.47 12.85
CA THR A 399 -2.87 -6.25 11.72
C THR A 399 -2.89 -7.47 10.83
N TYR A 400 -3.61 -7.42 9.71
CA TYR A 400 -3.87 -8.56 8.83
C TYR A 400 -2.60 -9.15 8.19
N ASP A 401 -1.61 -8.30 7.87
CA ASP A 401 -0.34 -8.71 7.25
C ASP A 401 0.81 -8.82 8.26
N TRP A 402 0.49 -9.07 9.54
CA TRP A 402 1.45 -9.05 10.67
C TRP A 402 2.62 -10.02 10.51
N VAL A 403 2.40 -11.22 9.96
CA VAL A 403 3.46 -12.22 9.77
C VAL A 403 4.56 -11.68 8.85
N ALA A 404 4.18 -11.09 7.73
CA ALA A 404 5.12 -10.50 6.78
C ALA A 404 5.87 -9.30 7.38
N LEU A 405 5.19 -8.50 8.21
CA LEU A 405 5.80 -7.36 8.90
C LEU A 405 6.78 -7.82 9.98
N CYS A 406 6.40 -8.78 10.82
CA CYS A 406 7.27 -9.33 11.86
C CYS A 406 8.51 -10.00 11.27
N ASP A 407 8.36 -10.77 10.19
CA ASP A 407 9.48 -11.36 9.47
C ASP A 407 10.42 -10.29 8.90
N ALA A 408 9.87 -9.27 8.25
CA ALA A 408 10.66 -8.16 7.71
C ALA A 408 11.38 -7.35 8.81
N MET A 409 10.71 -7.05 9.93
CA MET A 409 11.34 -6.39 11.08
C MET A 409 12.49 -7.24 11.64
N ALA A 410 12.26 -8.53 11.84
CA ALA A 410 13.32 -9.44 12.33
C ALA A 410 14.53 -9.49 11.39
N ARG A 411 14.28 -9.59 10.08
CA ARG A 411 15.31 -9.68 9.04
C ARG A 411 16.12 -8.38 8.90
N THR A 412 15.48 -7.23 9.05
CA THR A 412 16.13 -5.92 8.87
C THR A 412 16.67 -5.31 10.16
N GLY A 413 16.50 -5.98 11.31
CA GLY A 413 16.81 -5.41 12.62
C GLY A 413 15.90 -4.25 13.02
N GLY A 414 14.71 -4.17 12.42
CA GLY A 414 13.67 -3.21 12.73
C GLY A 414 12.82 -3.62 13.92
N ARG A 415 11.76 -2.87 14.19
CA ARG A 415 10.84 -3.10 15.31
C ARG A 415 9.52 -2.35 15.13
N PRO A 416 8.47 -2.69 15.87
CA PRO A 416 7.31 -1.83 15.99
C PRO A 416 7.61 -0.66 16.94
N GLU A 417 7.00 0.49 16.67
CA GLU A 417 7.00 1.67 17.57
C GLU A 417 5.56 2.15 17.77
N SER A 418 5.24 2.55 19.00
CA SER A 418 3.97 3.23 19.30
C SER A 418 4.18 4.74 19.39
N VAL A 419 3.16 5.50 18.99
CA VAL A 419 3.18 6.96 19.03
C VAL A 419 1.97 7.51 19.77
N ARG A 420 2.23 8.57 20.57
CA ARG A 420 1.22 9.29 21.32
C ARG A 420 0.43 10.23 20.42
N GLU A 421 -0.81 10.52 20.79
CA GLU A 421 -1.70 11.43 20.07
C GLU A 421 -1.08 12.82 19.87
N ASP A 422 -0.45 13.40 20.91
CA ASP A 422 0.19 14.70 20.82
C ASP A 422 1.40 14.72 19.88
N ALA A 423 2.13 13.62 19.76
CA ALA A 423 3.20 13.46 18.77
C ALA A 423 2.66 13.42 17.33
N ILE A 424 1.53 12.73 17.11
CA ILE A 424 0.86 12.71 15.81
C ILE A 424 0.39 14.12 15.42
N VAL A 425 -0.22 14.87 16.35
CA VAL A 425 -0.63 16.27 16.13
C VAL A 425 0.55 17.15 15.72
N ARG A 426 1.66 17.07 16.46
CA ARG A 426 2.89 17.85 16.15
C ARG A 426 3.46 17.47 14.78
N ALA A 427 3.51 16.18 14.47
CA ALA A 427 4.02 15.70 13.18
C ALA A 427 3.13 16.15 12.01
N HIS A 428 1.81 16.12 12.19
CA HIS A 428 0.87 16.62 11.20
C HIS A 428 1.06 18.12 10.95
N ALA A 429 1.22 18.94 11.99
CA ALA A 429 1.53 20.36 11.87
C ALA A 429 2.87 20.58 11.15
N TYR A 430 3.91 19.84 11.54
CA TYR A 430 5.22 19.92 10.90
C TYR A 430 5.18 19.56 9.40
N ALA A 431 4.48 18.48 9.05
CA ALA A 431 4.31 18.10 7.64
C ALA A 431 3.67 19.21 6.80
N ARG A 432 2.66 19.88 7.35
CA ARG A 432 1.96 20.99 6.68
C ARG A 432 2.84 22.25 6.60
N ASP A 433 3.41 22.67 7.73
CA ASP A 433 4.01 24.00 7.90
C ASP A 433 5.47 24.05 7.41
N GLU A 434 6.26 22.96 7.63
CA GLU A 434 7.67 22.91 7.27
C GLU A 434 7.92 22.13 5.96
N LEU A 435 7.13 21.10 5.67
CA LEU A 435 7.34 20.27 4.47
C LEU A 435 6.40 20.65 3.31
N GLY A 436 5.34 21.43 3.55
CA GLY A 436 4.31 21.73 2.56
C GLY A 436 3.51 20.48 2.13
N ILE A 437 3.50 19.43 2.94
CA ILE A 437 2.79 18.18 2.65
C ILE A 437 1.41 18.21 3.29
N SER A 438 0.35 18.19 2.47
CA SER A 438 -1.02 18.07 2.93
C SER A 438 -1.35 16.60 3.21
N THR A 439 -0.98 16.13 4.38
CA THR A 439 -1.32 14.77 4.86
C THR A 439 -2.43 14.81 5.91
N CYS A 440 -2.95 13.65 6.29
CA CYS A 440 -3.82 13.50 7.46
C CYS A 440 -3.00 12.96 8.67
N HIS A 441 -3.62 12.90 9.83
CA HIS A 441 -2.97 12.35 11.04
C HIS A 441 -2.45 10.93 10.84
N THR A 442 -3.18 10.10 10.09
CA THR A 442 -2.72 8.74 9.71
C THR A 442 -1.40 8.78 8.95
N GLY A 443 -1.32 9.63 7.90
CA GLY A 443 -0.09 9.75 7.10
C GLY A 443 1.08 10.41 7.86
N ALA A 444 0.80 11.14 8.95
CA ALA A 444 1.81 11.77 9.78
C ALA A 444 2.39 10.83 10.88
N ALA A 445 1.80 9.65 11.11
CA ALA A 445 2.22 8.78 12.21
C ALA A 445 3.68 8.29 12.07
N GLY A 446 4.13 7.95 10.85
CA GLY A 446 5.54 7.60 10.61
C GLY A 446 6.50 8.75 10.96
N LEU A 447 6.14 9.99 10.56
CA LEU A 447 6.89 11.19 10.94
C LEU A 447 6.87 11.43 12.44
N ALA A 448 5.77 11.13 13.14
CA ALA A 448 5.68 11.27 14.60
C ALA A 448 6.70 10.37 15.32
N ALA A 449 6.87 9.13 14.87
CA ALA A 449 7.88 8.23 15.41
C ALA A 449 9.31 8.74 15.15
N LEU A 450 9.61 9.16 13.92
CA LEU A 450 10.91 9.74 13.58
C LEU A 450 11.23 10.98 14.44
N MET A 451 10.29 11.92 14.56
CA MET A 451 10.48 13.15 15.35
C MET A 451 10.67 12.83 16.83
N THR A 452 9.91 11.88 17.38
CA THR A 452 10.05 11.44 18.77
C THR A 452 11.45 10.86 19.01
N ARG A 453 11.91 10.00 18.11
CA ARG A 453 13.26 9.44 18.18
C ARG A 453 14.34 10.52 18.09
N ARG A 454 14.22 11.46 17.14
CA ARG A 454 15.19 12.57 16.97
C ARG A 454 15.25 13.50 18.19
N ALA A 455 14.16 13.66 18.93
CA ALA A 455 14.12 14.45 20.16
C ALA A 455 14.79 13.73 21.35
N ALA A 456 14.80 12.39 21.34
CA ALA A 456 15.37 11.58 22.43
C ALA A 456 16.84 11.19 22.21
N GLU A 457 17.33 11.20 20.98
CA GLU A 457 18.68 10.79 20.61
C GLU A 457 19.51 12.01 20.17
N PRO A 458 20.84 11.97 20.30
CA PRO A 458 21.70 12.99 19.72
C PRO A 458 21.50 13.07 18.21
N PRO A 459 21.77 14.23 17.58
CA PRO A 459 21.65 14.36 16.14
C PRO A 459 22.51 13.30 15.43
N PRO A 460 22.03 12.73 14.30
CA PRO A 460 22.79 11.72 13.60
C PRO A 460 24.16 12.26 13.19
N PRO A 461 25.22 11.44 13.28
CA PRO A 461 26.55 11.88 12.88
C PRO A 461 26.57 12.28 11.41
N GLN A 462 27.52 13.15 11.04
CA GLN A 462 27.70 13.55 9.64
C GLN A 462 27.98 12.32 8.77
N GLY A 463 27.22 12.17 7.68
CA GLY A 463 27.31 11.01 6.79
C GLY A 463 26.51 9.78 7.25
N ALA A 464 25.74 9.87 8.31
CA ALA A 464 24.79 8.81 8.67
C ALA A 464 23.81 8.54 7.54
N PRO A 465 23.45 7.25 7.30
CA PRO A 465 22.42 6.92 6.33
C PRO A 465 21.11 7.67 6.61
N PRO A 466 20.46 8.27 5.59
CA PRO A 466 19.19 8.94 5.78
C PRO A 466 18.08 7.95 6.09
N ASP A 467 17.13 8.37 6.92
CA ASP A 467 15.89 7.63 7.16
C ASP A 467 14.88 7.85 6.03
N LEU A 468 13.75 7.12 6.07
CA LEU A 468 12.63 7.19 5.13
C LEU A 468 11.30 7.22 5.89
N VAL A 469 10.38 8.08 5.46
CA VAL A 469 8.99 8.18 5.94
C VAL A 469 8.00 8.14 4.77
#